data_17e46dbb9782f6df35ccbd1b4ddc3165
#
_entry.id   17e46dbb9782f6df35ccbd1b4ddc3165
#
_cell.length_a   1.000
_cell.length_b   1.000
_cell.length_c   1.000
_cell.angle_alpha   90.00
_cell.angle_beta   90.00
_cell.angle_gamma   90.00
#
_symmetry.space_group_name_H-M   'P 1'
#
loop_
_entity.id
_entity.type
_entity.pdbx_description
1 polymer ?
#
loop_
_entity_poly.entity_id
_entity_poly.type
_entity_poly.pdbx_seq_one_letter_code
_entity_poly.pdbx_strand_id
1 'polypeptide(L)'
;MIHTTAEGNPFIKYSSAETDKILVALSKSQEDFAPLKKSGKNPHFRSEYSTLADIFESCMPSLKKNKLSIHSCMCRINTKNFFVQTIIHTESGQFLSSSADMGTFDNIQTVGSKITYLRRYLLQPM
;
A
#
# COMPACT_ATOMS: atom_id res chain seq x y z
N MET A 1 -5.56 -3.06 -7.51
CA MET A 1 -5.28 -4.42 -8.03
C MET A 1 -5.18 -4.38 -9.55
N ILE A 2 -4.28 -5.17 -10.11
CA ILE A 2 -4.09 -5.22 -11.56
C ILE A 2 -5.11 -6.17 -12.16
N HIS A 3 -5.80 -5.72 -13.19
CA HIS A 3 -6.75 -6.50 -13.98
C HIS A 3 -6.38 -6.42 -15.46
N THR A 4 -7.04 -7.24 -16.27
CA THR A 4 -6.78 -7.30 -17.71
C THR A 4 -8.09 -7.08 -18.46
N THR A 5 -8.06 -6.26 -19.51
CA THR A 5 -9.21 -6.10 -20.40
C THR A 5 -9.43 -7.36 -21.23
N ALA A 6 -10.57 -7.45 -21.95
CA ALA A 6 -10.83 -8.57 -22.85
C ALA A 6 -9.75 -8.70 -23.94
N GLU A 7 -9.10 -7.60 -24.32
CA GLU A 7 -8.02 -7.57 -25.31
C GLU A 7 -6.65 -7.91 -24.72
N GLY A 8 -6.59 -8.17 -23.41
CA GLY A 8 -5.33 -8.54 -22.73
C GLY A 8 -4.51 -7.36 -22.23
N ASN A 9 -5.04 -6.14 -22.24
CA ASN A 9 -4.33 -4.97 -21.75
C ASN A 9 -4.47 -4.82 -20.22
N PRO A 10 -3.38 -4.55 -19.49
CA PRO A 10 -3.46 -4.36 -18.05
C PRO A 10 -4.09 -3.02 -17.69
N PHE A 11 -4.81 -2.99 -16.56
CA PHE A 11 -5.32 -1.76 -15.97
C PHE A 11 -5.40 -1.89 -14.45
N ILE A 12 -5.45 -0.75 -13.75
CA ILE A 12 -5.56 -0.73 -12.29
C ILE A 12 -7.02 -0.59 -11.91
N LYS A 13 -7.52 -1.57 -11.14
CA LYS A 13 -8.84 -1.48 -10.55
C LYS A 13 -8.68 -1.07 -9.08
N TYR A 14 -9.26 0.08 -8.70
CA TYR A 14 -9.04 0.69 -7.40
C TYR A 14 -9.95 0.16 -6.29
N SER A 15 -11.04 -0.47 -6.63
CA SER A 15 -11.89 -1.13 -5.65
C SER A 15 -12.63 -2.29 -6.28
N SER A 16 -13.03 -3.26 -5.46
CA SER A 16 -14.00 -4.28 -5.84
C SER A 16 -15.36 -3.63 -6.12
N ALA A 17 -16.25 -4.35 -6.82
CA ALA A 17 -17.59 -3.85 -7.12
C ALA A 17 -18.36 -3.48 -5.85
N GLU A 18 -18.23 -4.31 -4.82
CA GLU A 18 -18.78 -4.06 -3.49
C GLU A 18 -17.65 -3.84 -2.49
N THR A 19 -17.85 -2.96 -1.53
CA THR A 19 -16.84 -2.59 -0.53
C THR A 19 -17.42 -2.53 0.88
N ASP A 20 -18.64 -2.96 1.09
CA ASP A 20 -19.32 -2.90 2.39
C ASP A 20 -18.54 -3.66 3.48
N LYS A 21 -18.06 -4.85 3.16
CA LYS A 21 -17.37 -5.70 4.14
C LYS A 21 -15.96 -5.22 4.44
N ILE A 22 -15.19 -4.83 3.42
CA ILE A 22 -13.83 -4.34 3.64
C ILE A 22 -13.82 -3.03 4.41
N LEU A 23 -14.77 -2.14 4.15
CA LEU A 23 -14.85 -0.86 4.87
C LEU A 23 -15.17 -1.07 6.35
N VAL A 24 -16.05 -2.01 6.69
CA VAL A 24 -16.31 -2.36 8.09
C VAL A 24 -15.06 -2.95 8.74
N ALA A 25 -14.39 -3.88 8.08
CA ALA A 25 -13.17 -4.49 8.60
C ALA A 25 -12.05 -3.46 8.78
N LEU A 26 -11.88 -2.55 7.85
CA LEU A 26 -10.88 -1.49 7.93
C LEU A 26 -11.19 -0.53 9.08
N SER A 27 -12.44 -0.13 9.23
CA SER A 27 -12.88 0.73 10.34
C SER A 27 -12.58 0.10 11.70
N LYS A 28 -12.88 -1.18 11.86
CA LYS A 28 -12.55 -1.91 13.09
C LYS A 28 -11.04 -1.98 13.33
N SER A 29 -10.27 -2.19 12.27
CA SER A 29 -8.80 -2.24 12.37
C SER A 29 -8.22 -0.94 12.85
N GLN A 30 -8.73 0.18 12.34
CA GLN A 30 -8.24 1.52 12.70
C GLN A 30 -8.45 1.86 14.16
N GLU A 31 -9.49 1.32 14.78
CA GLU A 31 -9.73 1.51 16.23
C GLU A 31 -8.60 0.91 17.09
N ASP A 32 -7.96 -0.15 16.60
CA ASP A 32 -6.95 -0.90 17.35
C ASP A 32 -5.53 -0.66 16.86
N PHE A 33 -5.31 0.33 15.97
CA PHE A 33 -3.96 0.66 15.55
C PHE A 33 -3.16 1.19 16.73
N ALA A 34 -1.96 0.61 16.93
CA ALA A 34 -1.04 1.09 17.95
C ALA A 34 -0.50 2.48 17.59
N PRO A 35 -0.08 3.30 18.59
CA PRO A 35 0.53 4.58 18.28
C PRO A 35 1.70 4.47 17.33
N LEU A 36 1.76 5.36 16.35
CA LEU A 36 2.81 5.36 15.34
C LEU A 36 4.09 5.96 15.91
N LYS A 37 5.16 5.20 15.89
CA LYS A 37 6.49 5.64 16.32
C LYS A 37 7.20 6.35 15.18
N LYS A 38 8.19 7.17 15.52
CA LYS A 38 9.07 7.85 14.58
C LYS A 38 10.51 7.50 14.89
N SER A 39 10.94 6.30 14.49
CA SER A 39 12.29 5.82 14.78
C SER A 39 13.32 6.26 13.73
N GLY A 40 12.87 6.69 12.55
CA GLY A 40 13.76 7.19 11.50
C GLY A 40 14.26 8.60 11.80
N LYS A 41 15.52 8.86 11.47
CA LYS A 41 16.15 10.18 11.66
C LYS A 41 16.71 10.69 10.34
N ASN A 42 16.43 11.96 10.03
CA ASN A 42 17.02 12.62 8.89
C ASN A 42 18.21 13.48 9.38
N PRO A 43 19.46 13.08 9.11
CA PRO A 43 20.63 13.80 9.63
C PRO A 43 20.77 15.23 9.06
N HIS A 44 20.20 15.49 7.87
CA HIS A 44 20.28 16.82 7.25
C HIS A 44 19.31 17.82 7.88
N PHE A 45 18.14 17.36 8.32
CA PHE A 45 17.07 18.23 8.81
C PHE A 45 16.80 18.06 10.31
N ARG A 46 17.52 17.16 10.99
CA ARG A 46 17.31 16.81 12.42
C ARG A 46 15.85 16.48 12.72
N SER A 47 15.12 15.97 11.72
CA SER A 47 13.72 15.57 11.88
C SER A 47 13.62 14.06 12.08
N GLU A 48 12.55 13.66 12.74
CA GLU A 48 12.20 12.25 12.92
C GLU A 48 11.04 11.90 11.99
N TYR A 49 11.04 10.67 11.53
CA TYR A 49 9.97 10.15 10.67
C TYR A 49 9.66 8.71 11.01
N SER A 50 8.47 8.25 10.65
CA SER A 50 8.07 6.84 10.80
C SER A 50 8.67 6.01 9.68
N THR A 51 9.41 4.97 10.04
CA THR A 51 9.93 4.00 9.07
C THR A 51 8.82 3.05 8.63
N LEU A 52 9.07 2.27 7.56
CA LEU A 52 8.13 1.24 7.15
C LEU A 52 7.89 0.21 8.27
N ALA A 53 8.94 -0.14 9.03
CA ALA A 53 8.82 -1.03 10.18
C ALA A 53 7.91 -0.43 11.27
N ASP A 54 8.05 0.86 11.55
CA ASP A 54 7.18 1.55 12.51
C ASP A 54 5.71 1.48 12.10
N ILE A 55 5.44 1.69 10.82
CA ILE A 55 4.08 1.64 10.28
C ILE A 55 3.52 0.23 10.40
N PHE A 56 4.29 -0.79 10.05
CA PHE A 56 3.86 -2.18 10.17
C PHE A 56 3.61 -2.58 11.62
N GLU A 57 4.45 -2.17 12.56
CA GLU A 57 4.21 -2.42 13.99
C GLU A 57 2.90 -1.78 14.46
N SER A 58 2.58 -0.60 13.95
CA SER A 58 1.35 0.10 14.31
C SER A 58 0.10 -0.58 13.78
N CYS A 59 0.10 -1.04 12.54
CA CYS A 59 -1.13 -1.44 11.86
C CYS A 59 -1.27 -2.95 11.60
N MET A 60 -0.19 -3.70 11.38
CA MET A 60 -0.30 -5.10 10.93
C MET A 60 -1.01 -6.04 11.91
N PRO A 61 -0.78 -5.97 13.23
CA PRO A 61 -1.49 -6.87 14.14
C PRO A 61 -3.01 -6.72 14.05
N SER A 62 -3.49 -5.48 13.97
CA SER A 62 -4.91 -5.19 13.87
C SER A 62 -5.48 -5.56 12.51
N LEU A 63 -4.74 -5.30 11.42
CA LEU A 63 -5.16 -5.70 10.08
C LEU A 63 -5.32 -7.23 10.00
N LYS A 64 -4.37 -7.99 10.51
CA LYS A 64 -4.45 -9.45 10.53
C LYS A 64 -5.65 -9.95 11.33
N LYS A 65 -5.89 -9.37 12.50
CA LYS A 65 -7.03 -9.72 13.35
C LYS A 65 -8.35 -9.55 12.60
N ASN A 66 -8.45 -8.55 11.75
CA ASN A 66 -9.66 -8.24 10.99
C ASN A 66 -9.65 -8.83 9.57
N LYS A 67 -8.76 -9.81 9.30
CA LYS A 67 -8.70 -10.54 8.03
C LYS A 67 -8.36 -9.64 6.83
N LEU A 68 -7.54 -8.63 7.08
CA LEU A 68 -7.04 -7.73 6.04
C LEU A 68 -5.59 -8.06 5.74
N SER A 69 -5.24 -8.13 4.46
CA SER A 69 -3.88 -8.31 4.01
C SER A 69 -3.48 -7.20 3.05
N ILE A 70 -2.18 -6.92 3.00
CA ILE A 70 -1.62 -5.90 2.11
C ILE A 70 -0.81 -6.60 1.04
N HIS A 71 -1.11 -6.26 -0.21
CA HIS A 71 -0.40 -6.77 -1.38
C HIS A 71 0.19 -5.59 -2.15
N SER A 72 1.45 -5.69 -2.53
CA SER A 72 2.14 -4.66 -3.30
C SER A 72 2.73 -5.25 -4.56
N CYS A 73 2.57 -4.57 -5.67
CA CYS A 73 3.16 -4.99 -6.93
C CYS A 73 3.53 -3.79 -7.79
N MET A 74 4.34 -4.06 -8.81
CA MET A 74 4.64 -3.10 -9.86
C MET A 74 3.98 -3.55 -11.14
N CYS A 75 3.47 -2.60 -11.91
CA CYS A 75 3.00 -2.91 -13.25
C CYS A 75 3.41 -1.81 -14.23
N ARG A 76 3.50 -2.19 -15.49
CA ARG A 76 3.76 -1.28 -16.59
C ARG A 76 2.50 -1.19 -17.44
N ILE A 77 1.97 0.02 -17.55
CA ILE A 77 0.81 0.30 -18.40
C ILE A 77 1.27 1.29 -19.45
N ASN A 78 1.19 0.91 -20.73
CA ASN A 78 1.80 1.63 -21.84
C ASN A 78 3.30 1.78 -21.60
N THR A 79 3.80 3.02 -21.45
CA THR A 79 5.22 3.28 -21.19
C THR A 79 5.49 3.70 -19.74
N LYS A 80 4.46 3.69 -18.88
CA LYS A 80 4.56 4.16 -17.50
C LYS A 80 4.64 2.99 -16.53
N ASN A 81 5.47 3.14 -15.50
CA ASN A 81 5.61 2.18 -14.42
C ASN A 81 4.82 2.67 -13.22
N PHE A 82 4.00 1.78 -12.64
CA PHE A 82 3.18 2.08 -11.48
C PHE A 82 3.50 1.12 -10.34
N PHE A 83 3.56 1.67 -9.15
CA PHE A 83 3.52 0.89 -7.92
C PHE A 83 2.08 0.84 -7.44
N VAL A 84 1.56 -0.37 -7.19
CA VAL A 84 0.17 -0.58 -6.78
C VAL A 84 0.15 -1.29 -5.45
N GLN A 85 -0.57 -0.72 -4.48
CA GLN A 85 -0.75 -1.33 -3.18
C GLN A 85 -2.23 -1.60 -2.97
N THR A 86 -2.55 -2.83 -2.58
CA THR A 86 -3.93 -3.29 -2.41
C THR A 86 -4.12 -3.83 -1.00
N ILE A 87 -5.22 -3.42 -0.37
CA ILE A 87 -5.70 -4.02 0.87
C ILE A 87 -6.84 -4.96 0.49
N ILE A 88 -6.73 -6.20 0.92
CA ILE A 88 -7.68 -7.25 0.57
C ILE A 88 -8.34 -7.78 1.85
N HIS A 89 -9.66 -7.83 1.87
CA HIS A 89 -10.42 -8.53 2.90
C HIS A 89 -10.53 -9.99 2.49
N THR A 90 -9.77 -10.86 3.16
CA THR A 90 -9.56 -12.25 2.70
C THR A 90 -10.82 -13.09 2.74
N GLU A 91 -11.77 -12.81 3.66
CA GLU A 91 -13.01 -13.56 3.75
C GLU A 91 -13.99 -13.25 2.62
N SER A 92 -14.07 -12.01 2.19
CA SER A 92 -15.03 -11.58 1.15
C SER A 92 -14.42 -11.45 -0.23
N GLY A 93 -13.09 -11.32 -0.31
CA GLY A 93 -12.41 -11.00 -1.56
C GLY A 93 -12.51 -9.54 -1.98
N GLN A 94 -13.18 -8.70 -1.19
CA GLN A 94 -13.26 -7.27 -1.47
C GLN A 94 -11.91 -6.61 -1.29
N PHE A 95 -11.65 -5.57 -2.06
CA PHE A 95 -10.35 -4.89 -2.03
C PHE A 95 -10.44 -3.39 -2.27
N LEU A 96 -9.42 -2.69 -1.80
CA LEU A 96 -9.16 -1.28 -2.07
C LEU A 96 -7.71 -1.14 -2.52
N SER A 97 -7.46 -0.37 -3.57
CA SER A 97 -6.11 -0.18 -4.12
C SER A 97 -5.74 1.29 -4.20
N SER A 98 -4.46 1.54 -4.13
CA SER A 98 -3.86 2.83 -4.43
C SER A 98 -2.66 2.61 -5.35
N SER A 99 -2.29 3.65 -6.08
CA SER A 99 -1.17 3.56 -7.01
C SER A 99 -0.36 4.84 -7.02
N ALA A 100 0.88 4.71 -7.46
CA ALA A 100 1.77 5.85 -7.68
C ALA A 100 2.54 5.64 -8.96
N ASP A 101 2.68 6.71 -9.76
CA ASP A 101 3.53 6.72 -10.94
C ASP A 101 4.99 6.73 -10.47
N MET A 102 5.77 5.77 -10.91
CA MET A 102 7.17 5.64 -10.51
C MET A 102 8.14 6.29 -11.49
N GLY A 103 7.64 6.78 -12.62
CA GLY A 103 8.48 7.36 -13.66
C GLY A 103 9.39 6.33 -14.33
N THR A 104 10.55 6.80 -14.81
CA THR A 104 11.59 5.95 -15.39
C THR A 104 12.60 5.55 -14.33
N PHE A 105 13.24 4.38 -14.53
CA PHE A 105 14.24 3.88 -13.61
C PHE A 105 15.63 4.03 -14.20
N ASP A 106 16.55 4.63 -13.44
CA ASP A 106 17.94 4.78 -13.84
C ASP A 106 18.80 3.59 -13.39
N ASN A 107 18.45 2.99 -12.24
CA ASN A 107 19.16 1.82 -11.70
C ASN A 107 18.32 1.10 -10.64
N ILE A 108 18.77 -0.10 -10.24
CA ILE A 108 18.06 -0.93 -9.27
C ILE A 108 17.98 -0.29 -7.89
N GLN A 109 19.01 0.44 -7.46
CA GLN A 109 18.99 1.11 -6.15
C GLN A 109 17.92 2.19 -6.09
N THR A 110 17.79 2.96 -7.17
CA THR A 110 16.72 3.97 -7.29
C THR A 110 15.36 3.32 -7.22
N VAL A 111 15.17 2.18 -7.89
CA VAL A 111 13.91 1.42 -7.84
C VAL A 111 13.61 0.97 -6.41
N GLY A 112 14.57 0.36 -5.73
CA GLY A 112 14.40 -0.12 -4.36
C GLY A 112 14.04 1.00 -3.39
N SER A 113 14.71 2.15 -3.49
CA SER A 113 14.42 3.33 -2.66
C SER A 113 13.03 3.87 -2.91
N LYS A 114 12.61 3.96 -4.17
CA LYS A 114 11.25 4.42 -4.53
C LYS A 114 10.18 3.47 -4.00
N ILE A 115 10.39 2.16 -4.09
CA ILE A 115 9.43 1.17 -3.58
C ILE A 115 9.28 1.30 -2.07
N THR A 116 10.36 1.39 -1.32
CA THR A 116 10.31 1.54 0.15
C THR A 116 9.57 2.81 0.53
N TYR A 117 9.89 3.93 -0.14
CA TYR A 117 9.22 5.21 0.08
C TYR A 117 7.72 5.12 -0.20
N LEU A 118 7.33 4.53 -1.34
CA LEU A 118 5.93 4.43 -1.74
C LEU A 118 5.14 3.49 -0.83
N ARG A 119 5.72 2.36 -0.41
CA ARG A 119 5.07 1.47 0.54
C ARG A 119 4.72 2.20 1.83
N ARG A 120 5.65 2.98 2.36
CA ARG A 120 5.43 3.79 3.55
C ARG A 120 4.38 4.88 3.29
N TYR A 121 4.53 5.61 2.19
CA TYR A 121 3.67 6.75 1.85
C TYR A 121 2.22 6.32 1.64
N LEU A 122 1.99 5.21 0.94
CA LEU A 122 0.63 4.74 0.65
C LEU A 122 -0.06 4.10 1.87
N LEU A 123 0.69 3.64 2.86
CA LEU A 123 0.12 3.11 4.10
C LEU A 123 -0.27 4.18 5.11
N GLN A 124 0.45 5.30 5.15
CA GLN A 124 0.20 6.35 6.14
C GLN A 124 -1.22 6.92 6.12
N PRO A 125 -1.89 7.08 4.97
CA PRO A 125 -3.28 7.57 4.95
C PRO A 125 -4.31 6.65 5.59
N MET A 126 -3.97 5.40 5.84
CA MET A 126 -4.87 4.50 6.54
C MET A 126 -5.12 4.97 7.96
#